data_891380cf269ca32edf958e2e576cd3f5
#
_entry.id   891380cf269ca32edf958e2e576cd3f5
#
_cell.length_a   1.000
_cell.length_b   1.000
_cell.length_c   1.000
_cell.angle_alpha   90.00
_cell.angle_beta   90.00
_cell.angle_gamma   90.00
#
_symmetry.space_group_name_H-M   'P 1'
#
loop_
_entity.id
_entity.type
_entity.pdbx_description
1 polymer ?
#
loop_
_entity_poly.entity_id
_entity_poly.type
_entity_poly.pdbx_seq_one_letter_code
_entity_poly.pdbx_strand_id
1 'polypeptide(L)'
;MKIGILTIGNELTSGRIADTNTSFLAREFHVRGWEVPVSMAVGDDAGAIGEALDFILGRSDAVVVTGGLGPTADDITTACIAKHCGLPLYTDEAVLQVIKDRFASRGIRWTDNNAKQAVFPQGAAPLRNPVGTAWGYALDRGGKLIVVVPGVPMEVRRMTPEVLVPLFERKAGKTHILTRTIKLFGLAEALIDSALADLPLAGTTVSLGFYPRFPENHLVLTARSPDRAKAEADLALIEKGVVERLRRNIFGYDEDTLEGMIGALLTDRKLTISVAESLTGGLLADRITNVPGSSAYFERGVIAYSNRAKTELLGVPDSVIREHGAVSKEVALLMAEGVRRASGTDLGLATTGIAGPSGGTEAKPVGTVFIAVADGKRNICRDFAFKWDRRRVKEITTEWSLELTRRFLKGEDHAE
;
A
#
# COMPACT_ATOMS: atom_id res chain seq x y z
N MET A 1 -11.44 -21.12 1.53
CA MET A 1 -10.46 -21.92 0.75
C MET A 1 -9.06 -21.43 1.10
N LYS A 2 -8.15 -22.35 1.35
CA LYS A 2 -6.73 -22.08 1.64
C LYS A 2 -5.90 -22.34 0.39
N ILE A 3 -5.16 -21.34 -0.09
CA ILE A 3 -4.34 -21.44 -1.29
C ILE A 3 -2.90 -21.10 -0.92
N GLY A 4 -1.97 -22.06 -1.03
CA GLY A 4 -0.56 -21.78 -0.87
C GLY A 4 0.08 -21.22 -2.14
N ILE A 5 1.22 -20.57 -2.00
CA ILE A 5 1.97 -20.01 -3.13
C ILE A 5 3.39 -20.58 -3.11
N LEU A 6 3.85 -21.07 -4.26
CA LEU A 6 5.21 -21.55 -4.47
C LEU A 6 5.81 -20.79 -5.65
N THR A 7 6.86 -20.04 -5.42
CA THR A 7 7.63 -19.36 -6.48
C THR A 7 8.94 -20.10 -6.72
N ILE A 8 9.27 -20.34 -7.99
CA ILE A 8 10.43 -21.13 -8.39
C ILE A 8 11.33 -20.26 -9.27
N GLY A 9 12.60 -20.15 -8.88
CA GLY A 9 13.62 -19.45 -9.63
C GLY A 9 14.87 -19.15 -8.80
N ASN A 10 16.02 -19.43 -9.33
CA ASN A 10 17.32 -19.16 -8.70
C ASN A 10 17.57 -17.65 -8.52
N GLU A 11 17.00 -16.78 -9.37
CA GLU A 11 17.09 -15.33 -9.25
C GLU A 11 16.33 -14.80 -8.03
N LEU A 12 15.26 -15.50 -7.60
CA LEU A 12 14.50 -15.16 -6.40
C LEU A 12 15.27 -15.53 -5.13
N THR A 13 15.77 -16.76 -5.07
CA THR A 13 16.51 -17.27 -3.90
C THR A 13 17.87 -16.61 -3.72
N SER A 14 18.49 -16.12 -4.81
CA SER A 14 19.72 -15.32 -4.76
C SER A 14 19.50 -13.84 -4.43
N GLY A 15 18.23 -13.38 -4.35
CA GLY A 15 17.90 -11.99 -4.08
C GLY A 15 18.17 -11.02 -5.25
N ARG A 16 18.47 -11.53 -6.46
CA ARG A 16 18.68 -10.69 -7.64
C ARG A 16 17.42 -9.99 -8.10
N ILE A 17 16.27 -10.67 -7.94
CA ILE A 17 14.95 -10.15 -8.30
C ILE A 17 14.03 -10.32 -7.09
N ALA A 18 13.24 -9.28 -6.79
CA ALA A 18 12.22 -9.35 -5.76
C ALA A 18 11.01 -10.17 -6.23
N ASP A 19 10.51 -11.06 -5.39
CA ASP A 19 9.27 -11.80 -5.65
C ASP A 19 8.04 -10.89 -5.58
N THR A 20 7.63 -10.37 -6.72
CA THR A 20 6.42 -9.57 -6.87
C THR A 20 5.18 -10.42 -7.12
N ASN A 21 5.34 -11.68 -7.57
CA ASN A 21 4.23 -12.59 -7.85
C ASN A 21 3.53 -13.03 -6.58
N THR A 22 4.28 -13.44 -5.56
CA THR A 22 3.71 -13.80 -4.25
C THR A 22 2.89 -12.66 -3.66
N SER A 23 3.44 -11.44 -3.62
CA SER A 23 2.73 -10.28 -3.08
C SER A 23 1.45 -9.95 -3.86
N PHE A 24 1.49 -10.07 -5.18
CA PHE A 24 0.34 -9.85 -6.05
C PHE A 24 -0.73 -10.93 -5.84
N LEU A 25 -0.38 -12.21 -5.94
CA LEU A 25 -1.30 -13.33 -5.76
C LEU A 25 -1.95 -13.34 -4.37
N ALA A 26 -1.14 -13.11 -3.31
CA ALA A 26 -1.64 -13.05 -1.95
C ALA A 26 -2.70 -11.95 -1.77
N ARG A 27 -2.49 -10.76 -2.37
CA ARG A 27 -3.46 -9.67 -2.38
C ARG A 27 -4.74 -10.05 -3.13
N GLU A 28 -4.60 -10.62 -4.34
CA GLU A 28 -5.74 -11.04 -5.16
C GLU A 28 -6.58 -12.13 -4.47
N PHE A 29 -5.94 -13.03 -3.74
CA PHE A 29 -6.62 -14.07 -2.96
C PHE A 29 -7.28 -13.48 -1.72
N HIS A 30 -6.57 -12.61 -1.01
CA HIS A 30 -7.10 -11.96 0.20
C HIS A 30 -8.40 -11.19 -0.06
N VAL A 31 -8.43 -10.37 -1.13
CA VAL A 31 -9.65 -9.58 -1.46
C VAL A 31 -10.84 -10.46 -1.87
N ARG A 32 -10.60 -11.74 -2.19
CA ARG A 32 -11.62 -12.76 -2.47
C ARG A 32 -11.89 -13.70 -1.30
N GLY A 33 -11.22 -13.48 -0.14
CA GLY A 33 -11.34 -14.26 1.08
C GLY A 33 -10.72 -15.64 1.05
N TRP A 34 -9.86 -15.83 0.12
CA TRP A 34 -9.02 -17.01 0.16
C TRP A 34 -7.82 -16.73 1.06
N GLU A 35 -7.58 -17.63 1.96
CA GLU A 35 -6.47 -17.55 2.90
C GLU A 35 -5.19 -18.04 2.22
N VAL A 36 -4.09 -17.33 2.43
CA VAL A 36 -2.75 -17.79 2.05
C VAL A 36 -2.00 -18.20 3.31
N PRO A 37 -2.12 -19.48 3.75
CA PRO A 37 -1.54 -19.92 5.01
C PRO A 37 -0.01 -20.02 4.93
N VAL A 38 0.54 -20.16 3.71
CA VAL A 38 1.97 -20.32 3.48
C VAL A 38 2.35 -19.87 2.08
N SER A 39 3.47 -19.19 1.96
CA SER A 39 4.16 -18.93 0.70
C SER A 39 5.64 -19.31 0.83
N MET A 40 6.20 -19.90 -0.21
CA MET A 40 7.61 -20.33 -0.26
C MET A 40 8.25 -19.95 -1.59
N ALA A 41 9.55 -19.62 -1.54
CA ALA A 41 10.38 -19.46 -2.70
C ALA A 41 11.48 -20.52 -2.68
N VAL A 42 11.69 -21.21 -3.79
CA VAL A 42 12.73 -22.22 -3.94
C VAL A 42 13.50 -21.99 -5.25
N GLY A 43 14.73 -22.48 -5.32
CA GLY A 43 15.50 -22.51 -6.56
C GLY A 43 15.01 -23.59 -7.53
N ASP A 44 15.64 -23.65 -8.69
CA ASP A 44 15.41 -24.65 -9.73
C ASP A 44 16.09 -25.99 -9.34
N ASP A 45 15.62 -26.59 -8.23
CA ASP A 45 16.05 -27.87 -7.67
C ASP A 45 14.87 -28.80 -7.47
N ALA A 46 14.98 -30.01 -8.01
CA ALA A 46 13.88 -30.99 -8.03
C ALA A 46 13.46 -31.46 -6.61
N GLY A 47 14.42 -31.59 -5.70
CA GLY A 47 14.16 -32.00 -4.31
C GLY A 47 13.43 -30.91 -3.58
N ALA A 48 13.96 -29.65 -3.63
CA ALA A 48 13.37 -28.50 -2.99
C ALA A 48 11.94 -28.20 -3.50
N ILE A 49 11.70 -28.32 -4.81
CA ILE A 49 10.36 -28.16 -5.41
C ILE A 49 9.38 -29.20 -4.84
N GLY A 50 9.77 -30.46 -4.78
CA GLY A 50 8.93 -31.53 -4.26
C GLY A 50 8.59 -31.38 -2.77
N GLU A 51 9.60 -31.10 -1.94
CA GLU A 51 9.44 -30.86 -0.50
C GLU A 51 8.54 -29.67 -0.21
N ALA A 52 8.76 -28.54 -0.92
CA ALA A 52 7.94 -27.34 -0.79
C ALA A 52 6.48 -27.60 -1.20
N LEU A 53 6.28 -28.36 -2.27
CA LEU A 53 4.94 -28.74 -2.75
C LEU A 53 4.17 -29.53 -1.69
N ASP A 54 4.80 -30.55 -1.11
CA ASP A 54 4.17 -31.37 -0.04
C ASP A 54 3.90 -30.56 1.22
N PHE A 55 4.85 -29.69 1.62
CA PHE A 55 4.68 -28.81 2.78
C PHE A 55 3.49 -27.88 2.63
N ILE A 56 3.34 -27.29 1.44
CA ILE A 56 2.25 -26.35 1.14
C ILE A 56 0.92 -27.11 1.06
N LEU A 57 0.87 -28.21 0.31
CA LEU A 57 -0.33 -29.04 0.17
C LEU A 57 -0.80 -29.64 1.49
N GLY A 58 0.12 -29.90 2.43
CA GLY A 58 -0.23 -30.33 3.80
C GLY A 58 -1.08 -29.28 4.56
N ARG A 59 -1.06 -28.01 4.15
CA ARG A 59 -1.67 -26.86 4.84
C ARG A 59 -2.71 -26.13 4.02
N SER A 60 -2.89 -26.49 2.76
CA SER A 60 -3.73 -25.76 1.80
C SER A 60 -4.64 -26.72 1.03
N ASP A 61 -5.74 -26.20 0.52
CA ASP A 61 -6.67 -26.88 -0.39
C ASP A 61 -6.17 -26.85 -1.83
N ALA A 62 -5.32 -25.87 -2.13
CA ALA A 62 -4.68 -25.69 -3.43
C ALA A 62 -3.31 -25.01 -3.28
N VAL A 63 -2.47 -25.14 -4.30
CA VAL A 63 -1.22 -24.39 -4.44
C VAL A 63 -1.15 -23.73 -5.82
N VAL A 64 -0.73 -22.48 -5.86
CA VAL A 64 -0.29 -21.83 -7.11
C VAL A 64 1.23 -21.86 -7.15
N VAL A 65 1.74 -22.53 -8.18
CA VAL A 65 3.18 -22.59 -8.48
C VAL A 65 3.47 -21.64 -9.62
N THR A 66 4.44 -20.75 -9.48
CA THR A 66 4.83 -19.79 -10.53
C THR A 66 6.33 -19.86 -10.80
N GLY A 67 6.70 -20.00 -12.07
CA GLY A 67 8.09 -20.07 -12.54
C GLY A 67 8.45 -21.42 -13.14
N GLY A 68 9.57 -21.48 -13.88
CA GLY A 68 10.15 -22.66 -14.47
C GLY A 68 9.33 -23.35 -15.56
N LEU A 69 8.53 -22.59 -16.35
CA LEU A 69 7.74 -23.06 -17.50
C LEU A 69 8.29 -22.60 -18.85
N GLY A 70 9.43 -21.98 -18.89
CA GLY A 70 10.07 -21.53 -20.12
C GLY A 70 10.69 -22.67 -20.92
N PRO A 71 11.38 -22.34 -22.02
CA PRO A 71 12.00 -23.31 -22.91
C PRO A 71 13.44 -23.68 -22.53
N THR A 72 14.00 -23.09 -21.46
CA THR A 72 15.42 -23.26 -21.10
C THR A 72 15.67 -24.53 -20.30
N ALA A 73 16.91 -24.90 -20.07
CA ALA A 73 17.26 -26.15 -19.40
C ALA A 73 16.93 -26.11 -17.89
N ASP A 74 16.96 -24.94 -17.30
CA ASP A 74 16.60 -24.65 -15.90
C ASP A 74 15.08 -24.58 -15.64
N ASP A 75 14.25 -24.50 -16.67
CA ASP A 75 12.79 -24.59 -16.56
C ASP A 75 12.34 -26.02 -16.27
N ILE A 76 12.50 -26.49 -15.05
CA ILE A 76 12.27 -27.90 -14.67
C ILE A 76 10.95 -28.16 -13.95
N THR A 77 10.17 -27.13 -13.66
CA THR A 77 8.98 -27.19 -12.79
C THR A 77 8.00 -28.29 -13.19
N THR A 78 7.62 -28.37 -14.47
CA THR A 78 6.65 -29.38 -14.95
C THR A 78 7.19 -30.82 -14.76
N ALA A 79 8.46 -31.04 -15.12
CA ALA A 79 9.08 -32.38 -14.99
C ALA A 79 9.21 -32.75 -13.50
N CYS A 80 9.57 -31.84 -12.62
CA CYS A 80 9.67 -32.07 -11.18
C CYS A 80 8.32 -32.42 -10.56
N ILE A 81 7.27 -31.66 -10.87
CA ILE A 81 5.92 -31.92 -10.37
C ILE A 81 5.39 -33.27 -10.89
N ALA A 82 5.55 -33.56 -12.18
CA ALA A 82 5.14 -34.83 -12.75
C ALA A 82 5.84 -36.02 -12.06
N LYS A 83 7.16 -35.95 -11.93
CA LYS A 83 7.96 -36.99 -11.23
C LYS A 83 7.53 -37.14 -9.78
N HIS A 84 7.37 -36.04 -9.05
CA HIS A 84 6.96 -36.03 -7.65
C HIS A 84 5.55 -36.63 -7.45
N CYS A 85 4.64 -36.36 -8.41
CA CYS A 85 3.29 -36.95 -8.41
C CYS A 85 3.23 -38.39 -8.95
N GLY A 86 4.32 -38.93 -9.47
CA GLY A 86 4.33 -40.26 -10.08
C GLY A 86 3.57 -40.32 -11.41
N LEU A 87 3.51 -39.20 -12.16
CA LEU A 87 2.74 -39.09 -13.39
C LEU A 87 3.67 -39.03 -14.62
N PRO A 88 3.32 -39.74 -15.72
CA PRO A 88 4.01 -39.57 -16.99
C PRO A 88 3.72 -38.18 -17.58
N LEU A 89 4.63 -37.70 -18.43
CA LEU A 89 4.47 -36.50 -19.22
C LEU A 89 3.89 -36.85 -20.59
N TYR A 90 3.08 -35.93 -21.15
CA TYR A 90 2.62 -36.01 -22.52
C TYR A 90 2.73 -34.63 -23.19
N THR A 91 2.85 -34.64 -24.52
CA THR A 91 2.77 -33.40 -25.32
C THR A 91 1.33 -33.20 -25.77
N ASP A 92 0.79 -32.01 -25.50
CA ASP A 92 -0.51 -31.62 -26.03
C ASP A 92 -0.32 -30.96 -27.41
N GLU A 93 -0.66 -31.71 -28.47
CA GLU A 93 -0.46 -31.28 -29.85
C GLU A 93 -1.29 -30.04 -30.21
N ALA A 94 -2.48 -29.86 -29.61
CA ALA A 94 -3.30 -28.69 -29.83
C ALA A 94 -2.64 -27.43 -29.26
N VAL A 95 -2.13 -27.53 -28.03
CA VAL A 95 -1.36 -26.44 -27.39
C VAL A 95 -0.09 -26.16 -28.16
N LEU A 96 0.64 -27.20 -28.59
CA LEU A 96 1.87 -27.04 -29.36
C LEU A 96 1.60 -26.26 -30.68
N GLN A 97 0.51 -26.59 -31.35
CA GLN A 97 0.14 -25.88 -32.58
C GLN A 97 -0.18 -24.39 -32.30
N VAL A 98 -0.94 -24.11 -31.24
CA VAL A 98 -1.24 -22.71 -30.84
C VAL A 98 0.04 -21.94 -30.51
N ILE A 99 1.02 -22.56 -29.85
CA ILE A 99 2.31 -21.91 -29.58
C ILE A 99 3.06 -21.63 -30.90
N LYS A 100 3.15 -22.61 -31.81
CA LYS A 100 3.79 -22.44 -33.13
C LYS A 100 3.15 -21.28 -33.94
N ASP A 101 1.82 -21.23 -33.97
CA ASP A 101 1.08 -20.18 -34.66
C ASP A 101 1.37 -18.80 -34.05
N ARG A 102 1.51 -18.73 -32.71
CA ARG A 102 1.87 -17.50 -32.03
C ARG A 102 3.29 -17.02 -32.34
N PHE A 103 4.25 -17.92 -32.47
CA PHE A 103 5.60 -17.59 -32.95
C PHE A 103 5.58 -17.07 -34.36
N ALA A 104 4.87 -17.76 -35.24
CA ALA A 104 4.72 -17.38 -36.66
C ALA A 104 4.07 -15.98 -36.80
N SER A 105 2.98 -15.72 -36.06
CA SER A 105 2.27 -14.44 -36.11
C SER A 105 3.09 -13.24 -35.62
N ARG A 106 4.09 -13.50 -34.77
CA ARG A 106 5.02 -12.47 -34.23
C ARG A 106 6.31 -12.36 -35.03
N GLY A 107 6.48 -13.16 -36.09
CA GLY A 107 7.73 -13.21 -36.87
C GLY A 107 8.92 -13.76 -36.11
N ILE A 108 8.70 -14.50 -35.00
CA ILE A 108 9.75 -15.06 -34.17
C ILE A 108 10.10 -16.46 -34.69
N ARG A 109 11.39 -16.71 -34.86
CA ARG A 109 11.88 -18.03 -35.32
C ARG A 109 11.56 -19.10 -34.25
N TRP A 110 10.93 -20.20 -34.69
CA TRP A 110 10.71 -21.38 -33.88
C TRP A 110 12.04 -22.11 -33.58
N THR A 111 12.19 -22.60 -32.37
CA THR A 111 13.25 -23.53 -31.94
C THR A 111 12.62 -24.69 -31.19
N ASP A 112 13.15 -25.91 -31.35
CA ASP A 112 12.50 -27.14 -30.85
C ASP A 112 12.38 -27.20 -29.32
N ASN A 113 13.24 -26.50 -28.59
CA ASN A 113 13.13 -26.39 -27.14
C ASN A 113 11.83 -25.71 -26.67
N ASN A 114 11.18 -24.91 -27.52
CA ASN A 114 9.87 -24.33 -27.22
C ASN A 114 8.75 -25.37 -27.13
N ALA A 115 8.91 -26.55 -27.73
CA ALA A 115 7.94 -27.63 -27.61
C ALA A 115 7.72 -28.08 -26.16
N LYS A 116 8.71 -27.88 -25.27
CA LYS A 116 8.61 -28.13 -23.84
C LYS A 116 7.46 -27.40 -23.17
N GLN A 117 7.06 -26.22 -23.68
CA GLN A 117 5.95 -25.41 -23.17
C GLN A 117 4.55 -26.03 -23.43
N ALA A 118 4.48 -27.06 -24.27
CA ALA A 118 3.28 -27.85 -24.52
C ALA A 118 3.31 -29.23 -23.84
N VAL A 119 4.25 -29.47 -22.92
CA VAL A 119 4.38 -30.73 -22.20
C VAL A 119 3.76 -30.61 -20.83
N PHE A 120 2.85 -31.52 -20.49
CA PHE A 120 2.09 -31.51 -19.23
C PHE A 120 2.10 -32.87 -18.55
N PRO A 121 1.90 -32.93 -17.21
CA PRO A 121 1.63 -34.17 -16.50
C PRO A 121 0.34 -34.85 -16.99
N GLN A 122 0.28 -36.17 -17.07
CA GLN A 122 -0.94 -36.88 -17.44
C GLN A 122 -2.08 -36.52 -16.47
N GLY A 123 -3.24 -36.19 -17.03
CA GLY A 123 -4.43 -35.73 -16.29
C GLY A 123 -4.45 -34.24 -15.93
N ALA A 124 -3.41 -33.50 -16.26
CA ALA A 124 -3.45 -32.04 -16.10
C ALA A 124 -4.34 -31.41 -17.18
N ALA A 125 -5.06 -30.35 -16.79
CA ALA A 125 -5.83 -29.50 -17.69
C ALA A 125 -4.99 -28.27 -18.08
N PRO A 126 -4.60 -28.10 -19.35
CA PRO A 126 -3.85 -26.93 -19.81
C PRO A 126 -4.61 -25.62 -19.59
N LEU A 127 -3.91 -24.59 -19.12
CA LEU A 127 -4.44 -23.25 -18.85
C LEU A 127 -3.82 -22.24 -19.83
N ARG A 128 -4.66 -21.65 -20.65
CA ARG A 128 -4.21 -20.70 -21.67
C ARG A 128 -3.57 -19.46 -21.04
N ASN A 129 -2.36 -19.12 -21.52
CA ASN A 129 -1.74 -17.86 -21.25
C ASN A 129 -2.16 -16.82 -22.31
N PRO A 130 -2.91 -15.76 -21.93
CA PRO A 130 -3.38 -14.77 -22.91
C PRO A 130 -2.26 -13.88 -23.47
N VAL A 131 -1.11 -13.79 -22.76
CA VAL A 131 -0.01 -12.86 -23.08
C VAL A 131 1.22 -13.60 -23.63
N GLY A 132 1.74 -14.58 -22.88
CA GLY A 132 2.98 -15.30 -23.17
C GLY A 132 2.77 -16.56 -24.02
N THR A 133 3.87 -17.30 -24.27
CA THR A 133 3.85 -18.57 -25.00
C THR A 133 3.76 -19.78 -24.08
N ALA A 134 4.29 -19.68 -22.86
CA ALA A 134 4.24 -20.75 -21.87
C ALA A 134 2.81 -20.86 -21.31
N TRP A 135 2.18 -22.03 -21.53
CA TRP A 135 0.89 -22.33 -20.95
C TRP A 135 1.07 -22.81 -19.50
N GLY A 136 0.11 -22.45 -18.64
CA GLY A 136 -0.03 -23.08 -17.35
C GLY A 136 -0.80 -24.40 -17.41
N TYR A 137 -0.99 -25.02 -16.26
CA TYR A 137 -1.88 -26.18 -16.12
C TYR A 137 -2.46 -26.29 -14.72
N ALA A 138 -3.57 -27.02 -14.60
CA ALA A 138 -4.18 -27.40 -13.34
C ALA A 138 -4.19 -28.93 -13.23
N LEU A 139 -3.78 -29.45 -12.06
CA LEU A 139 -3.72 -30.87 -11.76
C LEU A 139 -4.42 -31.12 -10.42
N ASP A 140 -5.40 -32.02 -10.39
CA ASP A 140 -5.99 -32.50 -9.13
C ASP A 140 -5.17 -33.69 -8.57
N ARG A 141 -4.80 -33.56 -7.31
CA ARG A 141 -4.10 -34.65 -6.57
C ARG A 141 -4.85 -34.93 -5.27
N GLY A 142 -5.69 -35.96 -5.29
CA GLY A 142 -6.43 -36.37 -4.10
C GLY A 142 -7.34 -35.28 -3.52
N GLY A 143 -8.03 -34.53 -4.39
CA GLY A 143 -8.92 -33.42 -4.02
C GLY A 143 -8.23 -32.08 -3.76
N LYS A 144 -6.89 -32.03 -3.81
CA LYS A 144 -6.11 -30.79 -3.73
C LYS A 144 -5.65 -30.37 -5.12
N LEU A 145 -5.73 -29.07 -5.39
CA LEU A 145 -5.46 -28.52 -6.70
C LEU A 145 -4.04 -27.94 -6.79
N ILE A 146 -3.24 -28.44 -7.72
CA ILE A 146 -1.95 -27.87 -8.08
C ILE A 146 -2.17 -27.04 -9.35
N VAL A 147 -1.93 -25.75 -9.30
CA VAL A 147 -2.06 -24.84 -10.45
C VAL A 147 -0.71 -24.23 -10.74
N VAL A 148 -0.21 -24.48 -11.93
CA VAL A 148 1.12 -24.01 -12.36
C VAL A 148 0.97 -22.94 -13.42
N VAL A 149 1.64 -21.81 -13.24
CA VAL A 149 1.60 -20.66 -14.16
C VAL A 149 3.02 -20.14 -14.43
N PRO A 150 3.23 -19.41 -15.53
CA PRO A 150 4.53 -18.80 -15.84
C PRO A 150 5.03 -17.88 -14.73
N GLY A 151 6.37 -17.65 -14.69
CA GLY A 151 7.01 -16.77 -13.71
C GLY A 151 6.96 -15.27 -14.06
N VAL A 152 6.69 -14.91 -15.31
CA VAL A 152 6.70 -13.50 -15.77
C VAL A 152 5.57 -12.70 -15.10
N PRO A 153 5.87 -11.62 -14.35
CA PRO A 153 4.86 -10.90 -13.56
C PRO A 153 3.67 -10.39 -14.38
N MET A 154 3.88 -9.93 -15.59
CA MET A 154 2.82 -9.46 -16.49
C MET A 154 1.86 -10.60 -16.88
N GLU A 155 2.39 -11.81 -17.09
CA GLU A 155 1.60 -13.00 -17.41
C GLU A 155 0.77 -13.45 -16.21
N VAL A 156 1.37 -13.52 -15.03
CA VAL A 156 0.68 -13.85 -13.77
C VAL A 156 -0.46 -12.86 -13.51
N ARG A 157 -0.18 -11.56 -13.65
CA ARG A 157 -1.20 -10.50 -13.46
C ARG A 157 -2.39 -10.66 -14.41
N ARG A 158 -2.14 -11.12 -15.63
CA ARG A 158 -3.20 -11.31 -16.63
C ARG A 158 -3.94 -12.62 -16.44
N MET A 159 -3.21 -13.72 -16.17
CA MET A 159 -3.81 -15.03 -15.93
C MET A 159 -4.64 -15.09 -14.65
N THR A 160 -4.29 -14.30 -13.63
CA THR A 160 -4.99 -14.35 -12.34
C THR A 160 -6.48 -14.05 -12.49
N PRO A 161 -6.95 -12.89 -12.98
CA PRO A 161 -8.37 -12.60 -13.12
C PRO A 161 -9.05 -13.44 -14.20
N GLU A 162 -8.36 -13.80 -15.28
CA GLU A 162 -8.97 -14.48 -16.42
C GLU A 162 -9.05 -16.00 -16.27
N VAL A 163 -8.10 -16.61 -15.52
CA VAL A 163 -7.94 -18.07 -15.45
C VAL A 163 -7.98 -18.57 -14.00
N LEU A 164 -7.15 -18.03 -13.10
CA LEU A 164 -7.02 -18.56 -11.74
C LEU A 164 -8.28 -18.29 -10.91
N VAL A 165 -8.77 -17.06 -10.93
CA VAL A 165 -9.95 -16.67 -10.14
C VAL A 165 -11.17 -17.51 -10.53
N PRO A 166 -11.59 -17.65 -11.80
CA PRO A 166 -12.69 -18.51 -12.17
C PRO A 166 -12.48 -20.00 -11.81
N LEU A 167 -11.24 -20.47 -11.85
CA LEU A 167 -10.91 -21.84 -11.48
C LEU A 167 -11.15 -22.08 -9.98
N PHE A 168 -10.67 -21.17 -9.12
CA PHE A 168 -10.82 -21.29 -7.69
C PHE A 168 -12.24 -21.00 -7.20
N GLU A 169 -12.97 -20.06 -7.81
CA GLU A 169 -14.37 -19.77 -7.47
C GLU A 169 -15.27 -21.00 -7.65
N ARG A 170 -15.03 -21.80 -8.68
CA ARG A 170 -15.75 -23.06 -8.89
C ARG A 170 -15.54 -24.08 -7.76
N LYS A 171 -14.37 -24.05 -7.11
CA LYS A 171 -14.02 -24.98 -6.01
C LYS A 171 -14.35 -24.40 -4.63
N ALA A 172 -14.20 -23.11 -4.43
CA ALA A 172 -14.30 -22.45 -3.12
C ALA A 172 -15.73 -22.23 -2.61
N GLY A 173 -16.71 -22.26 -3.52
CA GLY A 173 -18.06 -21.74 -3.20
C GLY A 173 -18.08 -20.21 -3.11
N LYS A 174 -19.26 -19.65 -2.97
CA LYS A 174 -19.47 -18.21 -2.94
C LYS A 174 -19.23 -17.67 -1.52
N THR A 175 -18.21 -16.84 -1.33
CA THR A 175 -17.95 -16.12 -0.07
C THR A 175 -17.92 -14.63 -0.37
N HIS A 176 -18.68 -13.87 0.38
CA HIS A 176 -18.68 -12.41 0.30
C HIS A 176 -17.63 -11.87 1.27
N ILE A 177 -16.81 -10.93 0.77
CA ILE A 177 -15.82 -10.23 1.57
C ILE A 177 -16.06 -8.76 1.43
N LEU A 178 -16.14 -8.12 2.56
CA LEU A 178 -16.27 -6.68 2.67
C LEU A 178 -15.09 -6.17 3.49
N THR A 179 -14.44 -5.15 2.99
CA THR A 179 -13.29 -4.55 3.65
C THR A 179 -13.56 -3.07 3.87
N ARG A 180 -13.22 -2.58 5.05
CA ARG A 180 -13.20 -1.17 5.40
C ARG A 180 -11.84 -0.82 5.97
N THR A 181 -11.14 0.09 5.35
CA THR A 181 -9.91 0.66 5.90
C THR A 181 -10.25 1.94 6.65
N ILE A 182 -9.88 2.02 7.93
CA ILE A 182 -10.01 3.22 8.76
C ILE A 182 -8.62 3.79 8.93
N LYS A 183 -8.43 5.03 8.49
CA LYS A 183 -7.14 5.72 8.51
C LYS A 183 -7.03 6.61 9.72
N LEU A 184 -5.97 6.38 10.50
CA LEU A 184 -5.74 6.98 11.81
C LEU A 184 -4.41 7.76 11.79
N PHE A 185 -4.42 8.90 12.46
CA PHE A 185 -3.21 9.68 12.67
C PHE A 185 -3.11 10.22 14.11
N GLY A 186 -1.87 10.44 14.58
CA GLY A 186 -1.59 11.04 15.88
C GLY A 186 -1.76 10.08 17.07
N LEU A 187 -1.88 8.76 16.83
CA LEU A 187 -2.00 7.74 17.87
C LEU A 187 -1.04 6.58 17.58
N ALA A 188 -0.33 6.11 18.61
CA ALA A 188 0.54 4.93 18.48
C ALA A 188 -0.29 3.64 18.34
N GLU A 189 0.21 2.65 17.58
CA GLU A 189 -0.46 1.36 17.35
C GLU A 189 -0.88 0.65 18.62
N ALA A 190 -0.03 0.63 19.65
CA ALA A 190 -0.36 0.02 20.94
C ALA A 190 -1.55 0.69 21.66
N LEU A 191 -1.74 2.00 21.45
CA LEU A 191 -2.89 2.71 22.01
C LEU A 191 -4.16 2.43 21.20
N ILE A 192 -4.04 2.24 19.90
CA ILE A 192 -5.16 1.81 19.03
C ILE A 192 -5.61 0.42 19.47
N ASP A 193 -4.69 -0.53 19.58
CA ASP A 193 -4.99 -1.91 20.01
C ASP A 193 -5.66 -1.94 21.38
N SER A 194 -5.11 -1.21 22.35
CA SER A 194 -5.68 -1.09 23.70
C SER A 194 -7.10 -0.49 23.71
N ALA A 195 -7.34 0.52 22.88
CA ALA A 195 -8.67 1.15 22.78
C ALA A 195 -9.72 0.24 22.14
N LEU A 196 -9.29 -0.78 21.38
CA LEU A 196 -10.17 -1.70 20.67
C LEU A 196 -10.27 -3.09 21.34
N ALA A 197 -9.57 -3.32 22.46
CA ALA A 197 -9.48 -4.64 23.10
C ALA A 197 -10.83 -5.22 23.53
N ASP A 198 -11.81 -4.39 23.83
CA ASP A 198 -13.17 -4.77 24.26
C ASP A 198 -14.20 -4.78 23.13
N LEU A 199 -13.80 -4.67 21.86
CA LEU A 199 -14.72 -4.79 20.74
C LEU A 199 -15.36 -6.20 20.69
N PRO A 200 -16.68 -6.29 20.46
CA PRO A 200 -17.39 -7.57 20.45
C PRO A 200 -17.15 -8.34 19.12
N LEU A 201 -15.92 -8.76 18.88
CA LEU A 201 -15.57 -9.52 17.67
C LEU A 201 -16.04 -10.97 17.70
N ALA A 202 -16.17 -11.56 18.90
CA ALA A 202 -16.59 -12.94 19.07
C ALA A 202 -18.02 -13.15 18.51
N GLY A 203 -18.18 -14.15 17.63
CA GLY A 203 -19.47 -14.44 16.97
C GLY A 203 -19.77 -13.58 15.74
N THR A 204 -18.93 -12.60 15.43
CA THR A 204 -19.02 -11.84 14.16
C THR A 204 -18.19 -12.47 13.05
N THR A 205 -18.41 -12.01 11.84
CA THR A 205 -17.65 -12.41 10.64
C THR A 205 -16.43 -11.52 10.41
N VAL A 206 -16.14 -10.56 11.33
CA VAL A 206 -15.14 -9.51 11.17
C VAL A 206 -13.82 -9.88 11.84
N SER A 207 -12.73 -9.62 11.13
CA SER A 207 -11.37 -9.62 11.66
C SER A 207 -10.73 -8.23 11.54
N LEU A 208 -9.84 -7.90 12.49
CA LEU A 208 -9.06 -6.66 12.48
C LEU A 208 -7.64 -6.94 11.99
N GLY A 209 -7.11 -6.03 11.16
CA GLY A 209 -5.72 -6.02 10.74
C GLY A 209 -5.11 -4.64 10.99
N PHE A 210 -3.94 -4.59 11.62
CA PHE A 210 -3.19 -3.36 11.87
C PHE A 210 -2.06 -3.24 10.83
N TYR A 211 -2.05 -2.15 10.09
CA TYR A 211 -1.07 -1.89 9.04
C TYR A 211 -0.43 -0.51 9.24
N PRO A 212 0.66 -0.43 10.02
CA PRO A 212 1.37 0.83 10.21
C PRO A 212 1.98 1.29 8.88
N ARG A 213 1.62 2.49 8.46
CA ARG A 213 2.16 3.17 7.27
C ARG A 213 2.66 4.55 7.70
N PHE A 214 3.85 4.58 8.27
CA PHE A 214 4.40 5.84 8.78
C PHE A 214 4.18 7.01 7.79
N PRO A 215 3.62 8.15 8.28
CA PRO A 215 3.30 8.45 9.69
C PRO A 215 1.88 8.06 10.14
N GLU A 216 1.09 7.40 9.30
CA GLU A 216 -0.28 6.98 9.55
C GLU A 216 -0.36 5.54 10.11
N ASN A 217 -1.50 5.21 10.70
CA ASN A 217 -1.89 3.83 11.02
C ASN A 217 -3.17 3.49 10.26
N HIS A 218 -3.18 2.36 9.57
CA HIS A 218 -4.35 1.86 8.87
C HIS A 218 -4.92 0.66 9.63
N LEU A 219 -6.16 0.78 10.09
CA LEU A 219 -6.94 -0.31 10.68
C LEU A 219 -7.85 -0.86 9.58
N VAL A 220 -7.70 -2.15 9.27
CA VAL A 220 -8.50 -2.81 8.24
C VAL A 220 -9.48 -3.77 8.89
N LEU A 221 -10.76 -3.51 8.73
CA LEU A 221 -11.85 -4.41 9.09
C LEU A 221 -12.16 -5.29 7.89
N THR A 222 -12.17 -6.62 8.06
CA THR A 222 -12.51 -7.57 7.00
C THR A 222 -13.62 -8.50 7.47
N ALA A 223 -14.82 -8.35 6.90
CA ALA A 223 -15.94 -9.27 7.11
C ALA A 223 -15.94 -10.37 6.04
N ARG A 224 -16.12 -11.64 6.47
CA ARG A 224 -16.14 -12.81 5.57
C ARG A 224 -17.34 -13.68 5.89
N SER A 225 -18.27 -13.86 4.94
CA SER A 225 -19.47 -14.69 5.12
C SER A 225 -20.00 -15.21 3.78
N PRO A 226 -20.57 -16.42 3.73
CA PRO A 226 -21.40 -16.83 2.60
C PRO A 226 -22.70 -16.01 2.50
N ASP A 227 -23.14 -15.42 3.61
CA ASP A 227 -24.27 -14.50 3.68
C ASP A 227 -23.77 -13.04 3.67
N ARG A 228 -24.07 -12.33 2.58
CA ARG A 228 -23.66 -10.93 2.39
C ARG A 228 -24.30 -9.99 3.40
N ALA A 229 -25.58 -10.18 3.70
CA ALA A 229 -26.29 -9.30 4.64
C ALA A 229 -25.70 -9.41 6.05
N LYS A 230 -25.33 -10.62 6.47
CA LYS A 230 -24.62 -10.84 7.73
C LYS A 230 -23.25 -10.16 7.74
N ALA A 231 -22.47 -10.26 6.64
CA ALA A 231 -21.17 -9.58 6.54
C ALA A 231 -21.31 -8.06 6.65
N GLU A 232 -22.30 -7.47 5.97
CA GLU A 232 -22.60 -6.03 6.00
C GLU A 232 -23.00 -5.57 7.41
N ALA A 233 -23.89 -6.30 8.07
CA ALA A 233 -24.36 -5.97 9.41
C ALA A 233 -23.22 -6.05 10.46
N ASP A 234 -22.43 -7.12 10.43
CA ASP A 234 -21.30 -7.32 11.33
C ASP A 234 -20.23 -6.23 11.12
N LEU A 235 -19.91 -5.91 9.85
CA LEU A 235 -18.94 -4.87 9.51
C LEU A 235 -19.37 -3.50 10.04
N ALA A 236 -20.62 -3.11 9.82
CA ALA A 236 -21.19 -1.85 10.31
C ALA A 236 -21.19 -1.77 11.84
N LEU A 237 -21.48 -2.87 12.53
CA LEU A 237 -21.45 -2.95 13.99
C LEU A 237 -20.05 -2.67 14.53
N ILE A 238 -19.04 -3.34 13.98
CA ILE A 238 -17.64 -3.20 14.43
C ILE A 238 -17.10 -1.84 14.03
N GLU A 239 -17.36 -1.35 12.81
CA GLU A 239 -16.96 0.00 12.37
C GLU A 239 -17.49 1.07 13.32
N LYS A 240 -18.77 0.99 13.71
CA LYS A 240 -19.36 1.90 14.68
C LYS A 240 -18.61 1.89 16.02
N GLY A 241 -18.30 0.70 16.54
CA GLY A 241 -17.53 0.55 17.78
C GLY A 241 -16.12 1.16 17.70
N VAL A 242 -15.45 1.05 16.55
CA VAL A 242 -14.15 1.69 16.30
C VAL A 242 -14.29 3.21 16.26
N VAL A 243 -15.29 3.72 15.53
CA VAL A 243 -15.53 5.17 15.41
C VAL A 243 -15.84 5.80 16.76
N GLU A 244 -16.63 5.17 17.61
CA GLU A 244 -16.97 5.66 18.95
C GLU A 244 -15.71 5.84 19.83
N ARG A 245 -14.70 4.95 19.70
CA ARG A 245 -13.48 4.96 20.51
C ARG A 245 -12.37 5.85 19.96
N LEU A 246 -12.24 5.92 18.61
CA LEU A 246 -11.09 6.53 17.95
C LEU A 246 -11.43 7.76 17.10
N ARG A 247 -12.66 8.28 17.19
CA ARG A 247 -13.19 9.36 16.34
C ARG A 247 -12.23 10.54 16.11
N ARG A 248 -11.53 10.97 17.15
CA ARG A 248 -10.61 12.13 17.10
C ARG A 248 -9.37 11.88 16.23
N ASN A 249 -8.99 10.61 16.11
CA ASN A 249 -7.79 10.19 15.39
C ASN A 249 -8.10 9.70 13.97
N ILE A 250 -9.37 9.47 13.64
CA ILE A 250 -9.80 9.09 12.30
C ILE A 250 -9.80 10.31 11.41
N PHE A 251 -9.00 10.29 10.36
CA PHE A 251 -9.02 11.35 9.36
C PHE A 251 -9.75 10.94 8.08
N GLY A 252 -9.82 9.64 7.75
CA GLY A 252 -10.43 9.19 6.52
C GLY A 252 -10.67 7.68 6.48
N TYR A 253 -11.21 7.23 5.37
CA TYR A 253 -11.56 5.83 5.10
C TYR A 253 -11.05 5.43 3.71
N ASP A 254 -10.77 4.15 3.53
CA ASP A 254 -10.43 3.52 2.25
C ASP A 254 -9.37 4.31 1.45
N GLU A 255 -9.75 5.02 0.39
CA GLU A 255 -8.82 5.78 -0.46
C GLU A 255 -8.62 7.24 -0.03
N ASP A 256 -9.29 7.70 1.05
CA ASP A 256 -9.13 9.06 1.54
C ASP A 256 -7.66 9.36 1.90
N THR A 257 -7.21 10.58 1.61
CA THR A 257 -5.91 11.12 2.05
C THR A 257 -6.12 12.44 2.79
N LEU A 258 -5.20 12.83 3.68
CA LEU A 258 -5.33 14.09 4.41
C LEU A 258 -5.37 15.29 3.47
N GLU A 259 -4.50 15.34 2.47
CA GLU A 259 -4.49 16.38 1.44
C GLU A 259 -5.79 16.40 0.63
N GLY A 260 -6.35 15.24 0.30
CA GLY A 260 -7.65 15.13 -0.39
C GLY A 260 -8.80 15.66 0.47
N MET A 261 -8.81 15.30 1.76
CA MET A 261 -9.82 15.81 2.71
C MET A 261 -9.76 17.32 2.88
N ILE A 262 -8.54 17.88 2.96
CA ILE A 262 -8.35 19.35 3.03
C ILE A 262 -8.80 20.00 1.73
N GLY A 263 -8.43 19.44 0.58
CA GLY A 263 -8.84 19.95 -0.73
C GLY A 263 -10.36 19.98 -0.88
N ALA A 264 -11.06 18.94 -0.43
CA ALA A 264 -12.52 18.91 -0.41
C ALA A 264 -13.11 20.01 0.51
N LEU A 265 -12.58 20.16 1.74
CA LEU A 265 -13.02 21.20 2.67
C LEU A 265 -12.80 22.62 2.15
N LEU A 266 -11.67 22.88 1.50
CA LEU A 266 -11.34 24.18 0.90
C LEU A 266 -12.26 24.48 -0.28
N THR A 267 -12.46 23.51 -1.17
CA THR A 267 -13.34 23.65 -2.34
C THR A 267 -14.79 23.89 -1.92
N ASP A 268 -15.32 23.11 -0.98
CA ASP A 268 -16.69 23.22 -0.51
C ASP A 268 -16.97 24.59 0.13
N ARG A 269 -15.97 25.14 0.85
CA ARG A 269 -16.06 26.47 1.49
C ARG A 269 -15.60 27.61 0.61
N LYS A 270 -15.12 27.35 -0.60
CA LYS A 270 -14.54 28.34 -1.54
C LYS A 270 -13.38 29.10 -0.91
N LEU A 271 -12.53 28.41 -0.15
CA LEU A 271 -11.36 28.97 0.52
C LEU A 271 -10.10 28.62 -0.25
N THR A 272 -9.12 29.51 -0.19
CA THR A 272 -7.80 29.34 -0.79
C THR A 272 -6.72 29.21 0.28
N ILE A 273 -5.62 28.51 -0.04
CA ILE A 273 -4.51 28.29 0.86
C ILE A 273 -3.17 28.55 0.17
N SER A 274 -2.21 29.05 0.94
CA SER A 274 -0.80 29.11 0.58
C SER A 274 0.08 28.55 1.69
N VAL A 275 1.28 28.06 1.36
CA VAL A 275 2.18 27.43 2.33
C VAL A 275 3.55 28.10 2.36
N ALA A 276 4.13 28.23 3.56
CA ALA A 276 5.49 28.66 3.81
C ALA A 276 6.30 27.54 4.46
N GLU A 277 7.26 27.02 3.75
CA GLU A 277 8.04 25.84 4.17
C GLU A 277 9.48 26.21 4.50
N SER A 278 9.96 25.70 5.64
CA SER A 278 11.39 25.74 5.97
C SER A 278 11.95 24.32 5.93
N LEU A 279 11.85 23.55 7.06
CA LEU A 279 12.43 22.22 7.14
C LEU A 279 11.81 21.19 6.19
N THR A 280 10.56 21.32 5.81
CA THR A 280 9.84 20.40 4.91
C THR A 280 10.30 20.53 3.47
N GLY A 281 10.75 21.73 3.05
CA GLY A 281 11.49 21.95 1.81
C GLY A 281 10.72 21.59 0.55
N GLY A 282 9.43 21.93 0.47
CA GLY A 282 8.55 21.68 -0.67
C GLY A 282 7.65 20.45 -0.52
N LEU A 283 7.85 19.60 0.49
CA LEU A 283 7.09 18.36 0.66
C LEU A 283 5.60 18.62 0.96
N LEU A 284 5.28 19.72 1.66
CA LEU A 284 3.91 20.08 1.95
C LEU A 284 3.17 20.56 0.69
N ALA A 285 3.82 21.40 -0.10
CA ALA A 285 3.28 21.86 -1.39
C ALA A 285 3.13 20.69 -2.38
N ASP A 286 4.10 19.75 -2.42
CA ASP A 286 4.02 18.54 -3.21
C ASP A 286 2.78 17.72 -2.86
N ARG A 287 2.56 17.42 -1.57
CA ARG A 287 1.38 16.67 -1.10
C ARG A 287 0.06 17.33 -1.53
N ILE A 288 -0.08 18.64 -1.34
CA ILE A 288 -1.29 19.37 -1.73
C ILE A 288 -1.51 19.33 -3.24
N THR A 289 -0.45 19.47 -4.03
CA THR A 289 -0.54 19.51 -5.50
C THR A 289 -0.72 18.14 -6.14
N ASN A 290 -0.49 17.05 -5.41
CA ASN A 290 -0.81 15.69 -5.85
C ASN A 290 -2.33 15.43 -5.94
N VAL A 291 -3.16 16.30 -5.35
CA VAL A 291 -4.62 16.21 -5.46
C VAL A 291 -5.09 16.82 -6.79
N PRO A 292 -5.73 16.03 -7.68
CA PRO A 292 -6.29 16.59 -8.91
C PRO A 292 -7.28 17.73 -8.62
N GLY A 293 -7.14 18.84 -9.33
CA GLY A 293 -7.98 20.03 -9.12
C GLY A 293 -7.48 20.98 -8.02
N SER A 294 -6.32 20.72 -7.41
CA SER A 294 -5.72 21.57 -6.37
C SER A 294 -5.53 23.05 -6.77
N SER A 295 -5.40 23.34 -8.06
CA SER A 295 -5.30 24.71 -8.58
C SER A 295 -6.53 25.58 -8.27
N ALA A 296 -7.66 25.00 -7.88
CA ALA A 296 -8.84 25.73 -7.46
C ALA A 296 -8.71 26.37 -6.07
N TYR A 297 -7.82 25.84 -5.21
CA TYR A 297 -7.66 26.28 -3.83
C TYR A 297 -6.21 26.55 -3.40
N PHE A 298 -5.22 25.97 -4.08
CA PHE A 298 -3.81 26.17 -3.76
C PHE A 298 -3.19 27.24 -4.65
N GLU A 299 -2.81 28.37 -4.07
CA GLU A 299 -2.26 29.52 -4.81
C GLU A 299 -0.74 29.39 -5.01
N ARG A 300 0.01 29.17 -3.92
CA ARG A 300 1.47 29.01 -3.98
C ARG A 300 2.09 28.35 -2.75
N GLY A 301 3.31 27.82 -2.95
CA GLY A 301 4.21 27.39 -1.89
C GLY A 301 5.51 28.21 -1.92
N VAL A 302 5.95 28.71 -0.76
CA VAL A 302 7.19 29.45 -0.60
C VAL A 302 8.16 28.66 0.26
N ILE A 303 9.30 28.25 -0.29
CA ILE A 303 10.37 27.60 0.48
C ILE A 303 11.29 28.70 1.05
N ALA A 304 10.99 29.14 2.27
CA ALA A 304 11.75 30.16 3.00
C ALA A 304 12.80 29.49 3.91
N TYR A 305 13.85 28.91 3.30
CA TYR A 305 14.81 28.05 4.02
C TYR A 305 15.79 28.85 4.88
N SER A 306 16.29 29.98 4.38
CA SER A 306 17.19 30.88 5.13
C SER A 306 16.42 31.94 5.92
N ASN A 307 17.07 32.56 6.91
CA ASN A 307 16.53 33.71 7.63
C ASN A 307 16.19 34.86 6.68
N ARG A 308 17.10 35.14 5.73
CA ARG A 308 16.90 36.16 4.68
C ARG A 308 15.63 35.90 3.87
N ALA A 309 15.42 34.64 3.44
CA ALA A 309 14.22 34.28 2.70
C ALA A 309 12.92 34.47 3.53
N LYS A 310 12.96 34.21 4.84
CA LYS A 310 11.85 34.47 5.75
C LYS A 310 11.49 35.96 5.82
N THR A 311 12.52 36.81 5.84
CA THR A 311 12.35 38.26 5.86
C THR A 311 11.89 38.79 4.51
N GLU A 312 12.60 38.48 3.42
CA GLU A 312 12.34 39.04 2.08
C GLU A 312 11.03 38.54 1.47
N LEU A 313 10.69 37.26 1.62
CA LEU A 313 9.53 36.66 0.94
C LEU A 313 8.26 36.66 1.79
N LEU A 314 8.40 36.61 3.11
CA LEU A 314 7.27 36.44 4.02
C LEU A 314 7.09 37.65 4.96
N GLY A 315 7.98 38.65 4.92
CA GLY A 315 7.92 39.83 5.77
C GLY A 315 8.15 39.54 7.27
N VAL A 316 8.81 38.44 7.61
CA VAL A 316 9.17 38.17 9.01
C VAL A 316 10.23 39.17 9.46
N PRO A 317 9.99 40.00 10.50
CA PRO A 317 10.97 41.00 10.95
C PRO A 317 12.28 40.33 11.42
N ASP A 318 13.41 40.85 10.96
CA ASP A 318 14.73 40.34 11.34
C ASP A 318 14.99 40.46 12.86
N SER A 319 14.40 41.45 13.53
CA SER A 319 14.42 41.60 14.99
C SER A 319 13.79 40.40 15.70
N VAL A 320 12.67 39.88 15.18
CA VAL A 320 11.97 38.71 15.78
C VAL A 320 12.82 37.44 15.57
N ILE A 321 13.44 37.30 14.39
CA ILE A 321 14.34 36.17 14.14
C ILE A 321 15.56 36.21 15.06
N ARG A 322 16.13 37.40 15.33
CA ARG A 322 17.26 37.54 16.26
C ARG A 322 16.87 37.27 17.70
N GLU A 323 15.71 37.70 18.14
CA GLU A 323 15.25 37.57 19.53
C GLU A 323 14.80 36.14 19.84
N HIS A 324 13.97 35.52 18.98
CA HIS A 324 13.33 34.21 19.25
C HIS A 324 14.00 33.06 18.51
N GLY A 325 14.88 33.35 17.53
CA GLY A 325 15.44 32.36 16.62
C GLY A 325 14.48 31.96 15.49
N ALA A 326 15.05 31.48 14.39
CA ALA A 326 14.27 31.10 13.19
C ALA A 326 13.29 29.93 13.46
N VAL A 327 13.57 29.11 14.47
CA VAL A 327 12.73 27.99 14.91
C VAL A 327 12.04 28.40 16.21
N SER A 328 10.87 29.01 16.09
CA SER A 328 10.08 29.50 17.21
C SER A 328 8.62 29.65 16.80
N LYS A 329 7.75 29.74 17.79
CA LYS A 329 6.32 29.95 17.64
C LYS A 329 6.05 31.31 16.94
N GLU A 330 6.75 32.34 17.34
CA GLU A 330 6.63 33.71 16.81
C GLU A 330 6.96 33.75 15.32
N VAL A 331 8.06 33.10 14.92
CA VAL A 331 8.46 33.03 13.53
C VAL A 331 7.50 32.17 12.70
N ALA A 332 7.02 31.03 13.23
CA ALA A 332 6.04 30.19 12.55
C ALA A 332 4.73 30.94 12.26
N LEU A 333 4.19 31.66 13.24
CA LEU A 333 2.99 32.49 13.09
C LEU A 333 3.16 33.58 12.05
N LEU A 334 4.30 34.30 12.10
CA LEU A 334 4.62 35.36 11.13
C LEU A 334 4.83 34.78 9.72
N MET A 335 5.41 33.59 9.59
CA MET A 335 5.54 32.91 8.29
C MET A 335 4.17 32.55 7.71
N ALA A 336 3.25 32.01 8.52
CA ALA A 336 1.90 31.66 8.10
C ALA A 336 1.11 32.89 7.65
N GLU A 337 1.09 33.93 8.46
CA GLU A 337 0.42 35.19 8.12
C GLU A 337 1.11 35.91 6.94
N GLY A 338 2.44 35.83 6.86
CA GLY A 338 3.23 36.41 5.78
C GLY A 338 2.89 35.80 4.42
N VAL A 339 2.87 34.46 4.31
CA VAL A 339 2.52 33.77 3.07
C VAL A 339 1.06 34.01 2.69
N ARG A 340 0.14 34.01 3.66
CA ARG A 340 -1.28 34.33 3.44
C ARG A 340 -1.44 35.68 2.80
N ARG A 341 -0.86 36.73 3.39
CA ARG A 341 -0.92 38.13 2.87
C ARG A 341 -0.26 38.29 1.52
N ALA A 342 0.95 37.74 1.36
CA ALA A 342 1.70 37.83 0.10
C ALA A 342 1.01 37.13 -1.07
N SER A 343 0.16 36.13 -0.77
CA SER A 343 -0.59 35.34 -1.75
C SER A 343 -2.03 35.85 -1.96
N GLY A 344 -2.56 36.65 -1.03
CA GLY A 344 -3.97 37.05 -1.04
C GLY A 344 -4.93 35.88 -0.75
N THR A 345 -4.46 34.82 -0.06
CA THR A 345 -5.26 33.66 0.25
C THR A 345 -6.03 33.78 1.56
N ASP A 346 -7.05 32.95 1.73
CA ASP A 346 -7.84 32.87 2.97
C ASP A 346 -7.04 32.26 4.10
N LEU A 347 -6.24 31.22 3.81
CA LEU A 347 -5.39 30.54 4.78
C LEU A 347 -3.90 30.63 4.40
N GLY A 348 -3.07 30.72 5.44
CA GLY A 348 -1.62 30.52 5.37
C GLY A 348 -1.21 29.43 6.33
N LEU A 349 -0.40 28.49 5.85
CA LEU A 349 0.14 27.38 6.62
C LEU A 349 1.66 27.46 6.61
N ALA A 350 2.32 27.34 7.77
CA ALA A 350 3.78 27.44 7.85
C ALA A 350 4.42 26.33 8.68
N THR A 351 5.64 25.95 8.27
CA THR A 351 6.50 25.02 9.01
C THR A 351 7.89 25.61 9.23
N THR A 352 8.38 25.58 10.46
CA THR A 352 9.79 25.86 10.78
C THR A 352 10.29 24.87 11.81
N GLY A 353 11.56 24.46 11.72
CA GLY A 353 12.09 23.42 12.62
C GLY A 353 13.50 22.95 12.29
N ILE A 354 14.03 22.07 13.14
CA ILE A 354 15.35 21.47 13.06
C ILE A 354 15.21 19.99 12.71
N ALA A 355 15.34 19.67 11.43
CA ALA A 355 15.20 18.28 10.98
C ALA A 355 16.43 17.38 11.28
N GLY A 356 17.56 17.98 11.64
CA GLY A 356 18.80 17.23 11.95
C GLY A 356 19.62 16.83 10.69
N PRO A 357 20.72 16.05 10.88
CA PRO A 357 21.25 15.58 12.17
C PRO A 357 21.94 16.67 13.01
N SER A 358 22.25 17.82 12.43
CA SER A 358 22.89 18.99 13.08
C SER A 358 21.90 20.15 13.27
N GLY A 359 22.35 21.22 13.95
CA GLY A 359 21.58 22.46 14.13
C GLY A 359 20.73 22.50 15.40
N GLY A 360 20.69 21.44 16.20
CA GLY A 360 20.07 21.45 17.52
C GLY A 360 20.91 22.14 18.58
N THR A 361 20.24 22.68 19.60
CA THR A 361 20.82 23.19 20.85
C THR A 361 20.14 22.50 22.02
N GLU A 362 20.65 22.71 23.24
CA GLU A 362 20.02 22.15 24.45
C GLU A 362 18.56 22.65 24.61
N ALA A 363 18.31 23.93 24.35
CA ALA A 363 16.97 24.53 24.41
C ALA A 363 16.06 24.16 23.22
N LYS A 364 16.62 23.87 22.07
CA LYS A 364 15.90 23.47 20.85
C LYS A 364 16.63 22.28 20.19
N PRO A 365 16.41 21.07 20.71
CA PRO A 365 17.08 19.87 20.15
C PRO A 365 16.63 19.57 18.71
N VAL A 366 17.41 18.69 18.04
CA VAL A 366 16.99 18.13 16.74
C VAL A 366 15.61 17.51 16.88
N GLY A 367 14.73 17.80 15.93
CA GLY A 367 13.33 17.39 15.93
C GLY A 367 12.37 18.44 16.48
N THR A 368 12.88 19.57 17.00
CA THR A 368 12.02 20.70 17.38
C THR A 368 11.38 21.31 16.13
N VAL A 369 10.05 21.35 16.10
CA VAL A 369 9.25 21.84 14.96
C VAL A 369 8.11 22.70 15.45
N PHE A 370 7.81 23.77 14.73
CA PHE A 370 6.63 24.61 14.91
C PHE A 370 5.82 24.61 13.61
N ILE A 371 4.51 24.40 13.75
CA ILE A 371 3.53 24.42 12.65
C ILE A 371 2.48 25.46 12.98
N ALA A 372 2.23 26.38 12.07
CA ALA A 372 1.25 27.45 12.27
C ALA A 372 0.25 27.54 11.13
N VAL A 373 -1.02 27.80 11.46
CA VAL A 373 -2.11 28.09 10.51
C VAL A 373 -2.71 29.44 10.88
N ALA A 374 -2.98 30.27 9.87
CA ALA A 374 -3.58 31.60 10.02
C ALA A 374 -4.67 31.85 8.97
N ASP A 375 -5.80 32.47 9.36
CA ASP A 375 -6.89 32.89 8.46
C ASP A 375 -7.12 34.43 8.47
N GLY A 376 -6.20 35.16 9.11
CA GLY A 376 -6.29 36.62 9.26
C GLY A 376 -7.20 37.10 10.39
N LYS A 377 -8.01 36.23 10.98
CA LYS A 377 -8.81 36.51 12.19
C LYS A 377 -8.32 35.69 13.37
N ARG A 378 -7.95 34.47 13.11
CA ARG A 378 -7.48 33.48 14.06
C ARG A 378 -6.17 32.88 13.56
N ASN A 379 -5.26 32.64 14.48
CA ASN A 379 -4.04 31.90 14.19
C ASN A 379 -3.77 30.87 15.31
N ILE A 380 -3.21 29.75 14.94
CA ILE A 380 -2.78 28.70 15.86
C ILE A 380 -1.35 28.31 15.53
N CYS A 381 -0.63 27.88 16.56
CA CYS A 381 0.69 27.28 16.41
C CYS A 381 0.79 26.09 17.37
N ARG A 382 1.32 24.99 16.87
CA ARG A 382 1.66 23.80 17.66
C ARG A 382 3.15 23.54 17.55
N ASP A 383 3.73 23.11 18.65
CA ASP A 383 5.14 22.69 18.73
C ASP A 383 5.24 21.18 18.94
N PHE A 384 6.30 20.62 18.39
CA PHE A 384 6.58 19.19 18.42
C PHE A 384 8.06 18.95 18.67
N ALA A 385 8.37 17.80 19.29
CA ALA A 385 9.72 17.32 19.52
C ALA A 385 9.86 15.89 18.99
N PHE A 386 10.16 15.75 17.70
CA PHE A 386 10.25 14.46 17.05
C PHE A 386 11.64 13.83 17.27
N LYS A 387 11.67 12.51 17.55
CA LYS A 387 12.91 11.74 17.77
C LYS A 387 13.19 10.80 16.57
N TRP A 388 13.12 11.34 15.37
CA TRP A 388 13.30 10.59 14.13
C TRP A 388 14.50 11.13 13.33
N ASP A 389 14.92 10.36 12.31
CA ASP A 389 15.87 10.86 11.32
C ASP A 389 15.26 12.04 10.51
N ARG A 390 16.15 12.77 9.80
CA ARG A 390 15.79 13.97 9.04
C ARG A 390 14.61 13.73 8.07
N ARG A 391 14.58 12.60 7.37
CA ARG A 391 13.53 12.29 6.41
C ARG A 391 12.19 12.12 7.10
N ARG A 392 12.17 11.31 8.16
CA ARG A 392 10.96 11.07 8.95
C ARG A 392 10.47 12.32 9.68
N VAL A 393 11.39 13.19 10.15
CA VAL A 393 10.99 14.50 10.73
C VAL A 393 10.28 15.35 9.68
N LYS A 394 10.75 15.39 8.42
CA LYS A 394 10.05 16.12 7.35
C LYS A 394 8.68 15.50 7.05
N GLU A 395 8.59 14.20 6.92
CA GLU A 395 7.35 13.46 6.62
C GLU A 395 6.29 13.66 7.71
N ILE A 396 6.65 13.47 8.99
CA ILE A 396 5.72 13.65 10.13
C ILE A 396 5.31 15.11 10.32
N THR A 397 6.21 16.05 10.02
CA THR A 397 5.88 17.49 10.06
C THR A 397 4.85 17.84 9.00
N THR A 398 5.00 17.32 7.79
CA THR A 398 4.05 17.50 6.70
C THR A 398 2.68 16.95 7.08
N GLU A 399 2.64 15.73 7.64
CA GLU A 399 1.40 15.09 8.07
C GLU A 399 0.67 15.90 9.17
N TRP A 400 1.40 16.32 10.22
CA TRP A 400 0.84 17.19 11.25
C TRP A 400 0.37 18.53 10.71
N SER A 401 1.04 19.07 9.69
CA SER A 401 0.62 20.32 9.04
C SER A 401 -0.73 20.18 8.33
N LEU A 402 -0.91 19.07 7.63
CA LEU A 402 -2.19 18.73 6.99
C LEU A 402 -3.27 18.48 8.05
N GLU A 403 -3.00 17.66 9.06
CA GLU A 403 -3.96 17.37 10.11
C GLU A 403 -4.36 18.62 10.92
N LEU A 404 -3.40 19.48 11.26
CA LEU A 404 -3.69 20.74 11.95
C LEU A 404 -4.58 21.66 11.08
N THR A 405 -4.33 21.71 9.78
CA THR A 405 -5.16 22.45 8.83
C THR A 405 -6.58 21.88 8.75
N ARG A 406 -6.72 20.55 8.70
CA ARG A 406 -8.02 19.87 8.71
C ARG A 406 -8.82 20.22 9.97
N ARG A 407 -8.17 20.10 11.14
CA ARG A 407 -8.79 20.47 12.44
C ARG A 407 -9.16 21.94 12.51
N PHE A 408 -8.27 22.81 12.05
CA PHE A 408 -8.52 24.24 12.00
C PHE A 408 -9.76 24.58 11.15
N LEU A 409 -9.86 23.99 9.96
CA LEU A 409 -11.01 24.14 9.09
C LEU A 409 -12.30 23.63 9.74
N LYS A 410 -12.26 22.53 10.50
CA LYS A 410 -13.42 21.96 11.20
C LYS A 410 -13.75 22.68 12.52
N GLY A 411 -12.89 23.55 13.03
CA GLY A 411 -13.05 24.16 14.34
C GLY A 411 -12.73 23.20 15.50
N GLU A 412 -11.93 22.16 15.24
CA GLU A 412 -11.55 21.11 16.19
C GLU A 412 -10.13 21.31 16.75
N ASP A 413 -9.50 22.45 16.49
CA ASP A 413 -8.11 22.77 16.81
C ASP A 413 -7.84 23.08 18.30
N HIS A 414 -8.88 23.26 19.10
CA HIS A 414 -8.80 23.49 20.55
C HIS A 414 -8.87 22.21 21.40
N ALA A 415 -9.12 21.05 20.79
CA ALA A 415 -9.15 19.78 21.52
C ALA A 415 -7.71 19.23 21.68
N GLU A 416 -7.25 19.12 22.94
CA GLU A 416 -6.02 18.42 23.32
C GLU A 416 -6.06 16.94 22.96
#